data_6bbc151cca2802240bceacc7d1f58608
#
_entry.id   6bbc151cca2802240bceacc7d1f58608
#
_cell.length_a   1.000
_cell.length_b   1.000
_cell.length_c   1.000
_cell.angle_alpha   90.00
_cell.angle_beta   90.00
_cell.angle_gamma   90.00
#
_symmetry.space_group_name_H-M   'P 1'
#
loop_
_entity.id
_entity.type
_entity.pdbx_description
1 polymer ?
#
loop_
_entity_poly.entity_id
_entity_poly.type
_entity_poly.pdbx_seq_one_letter_code
_entity_poly.pdbx_strand_id
1 'polypeptide(L)'
;DEKGQLVSNDVVTSGVFHKLGYRGCPIVQLSLGDSDNCRGYLVGEPHQGLLLMFQMMNEARIGVGAGAAAIASAAYYAALEYTKTRLQGRRLSTKDPTLPQIPLIEHPDVKRMLLFQRSVIEGALSLLMQTAKYADLAIVLTGEEKEKNELLLDLLTPVAKTYPSEMGILSISQGLQCLGGSGYCDDYPLEQYYRDARIHPIHEGTTGIHGITLLGRNVIMKGGKAYRLYLEEVQKTIHEAEEFEELASYVQKLKKALEMLQQVTAYLMDVQKKETPEVFLADATLYLEFFGIISVAWQWLLQATAIVKALRNHPSGTEENFYHGKFFAFRFFFEYELPKIQGLASRLMHSDGLTVQITPDLFSD
;
A
#
# COMPACT_ATOMS: atom_id res chain seq x y z
N ASP A 1 -15.43 -12.75 38.76
CA ASP A 1 -15.22 -13.40 40.05
C ASP A 1 -15.26 -14.92 39.85
N GLU A 2 -15.02 -15.68 40.93
CA GLU A 2 -15.04 -17.15 40.93
C GLU A 2 -16.41 -17.77 40.53
N LYS A 3 -17.47 -16.98 40.53
CA LYS A 3 -18.82 -17.35 40.11
C LYS A 3 -19.13 -16.97 38.66
N GLY A 4 -18.14 -16.49 37.91
CA GLY A 4 -18.31 -16.06 36.54
C GLY A 4 -19.01 -14.69 36.35
N GLN A 5 -19.18 -13.93 37.45
CA GLN A 5 -19.76 -12.59 37.37
C GLN A 5 -18.66 -11.57 37.06
N LEU A 6 -18.99 -10.61 36.18
CA LEU A 6 -18.09 -9.48 35.88
C LEU A 6 -18.01 -8.57 37.11
N VAL A 7 -16.79 -8.27 37.53
CA VAL A 7 -16.49 -7.34 38.62
C VAL A 7 -15.49 -6.29 38.10
N SER A 8 -15.46 -5.11 38.72
CA SER A 8 -14.47 -4.11 38.40
C SER A 8 -13.08 -4.65 38.71
N ASN A 9 -12.14 -4.43 37.81
CA ASN A 9 -10.73 -4.83 37.96
C ASN A 9 -9.79 -3.62 38.18
N ASP A 10 -10.32 -2.54 38.72
CA ASP A 10 -9.56 -1.31 39.01
C ASP A 10 -8.71 -0.84 37.80
N VAL A 11 -9.38 -0.83 36.63
CA VAL A 11 -8.86 -0.30 35.37
C VAL A 11 -9.71 0.89 34.99
N VAL A 12 -9.11 2.08 34.97
CA VAL A 12 -9.80 3.34 34.78
C VAL A 12 -9.24 4.10 33.57
N THR A 13 -10.12 4.70 32.78
CA THR A 13 -9.71 5.65 31.74
C THR A 13 -9.32 6.98 32.39
N SER A 14 -8.02 7.29 32.44
CA SER A 14 -7.48 8.51 33.05
C SER A 14 -7.33 9.67 32.06
N GLY A 15 -7.42 9.42 30.75
CA GLY A 15 -7.34 10.45 29.73
C GLY A 15 -7.81 9.96 28.36
N VAL A 16 -8.23 10.90 27.51
CA VAL A 16 -8.64 10.64 26.11
C VAL A 16 -7.84 11.54 25.21
N PHE A 17 -7.24 10.95 24.16
CA PHE A 17 -6.49 11.73 23.18
C PHE A 17 -7.40 12.33 22.10
N HIS A 18 -7.22 13.63 21.84
CA HIS A 18 -7.84 14.31 20.71
C HIS A 18 -7.01 14.07 19.44
N LYS A 19 -7.68 13.63 18.36
CA LYS A 19 -7.00 13.10 17.16
C LYS A 19 -7.42 13.85 15.91
N LEU A 20 -6.56 13.79 14.87
CA LEU A 20 -6.84 14.29 13.53
C LEU A 20 -8.07 13.61 12.92
N GLY A 21 -8.09 12.25 12.93
CA GLY A 21 -9.14 11.39 12.40
C GLY A 21 -9.43 10.22 13.33
N TYR A 22 -10.25 9.25 12.85
CA TYR A 22 -10.73 8.10 13.63
C TYR A 22 -11.31 8.53 14.99
N ARG A 23 -12.04 9.63 15.02
CA ARG A 23 -12.53 10.23 16.26
C ARG A 23 -13.56 9.37 16.98
N GLY A 24 -14.30 8.55 16.22
CA GLY A 24 -15.23 7.56 16.78
C GLY A 24 -14.58 6.33 17.42
N CYS A 25 -13.25 6.14 17.24
CA CYS A 25 -12.47 5.06 17.86
C CYS A 25 -11.49 5.68 18.86
N PRO A 26 -11.85 5.80 20.16
CA PRO A 26 -11.03 6.55 21.11
C PRO A 26 -9.68 5.86 21.38
N ILE A 27 -8.64 6.67 21.53
CA ILE A 27 -7.36 6.28 22.14
C ILE A 27 -7.34 6.89 23.52
N VAL A 28 -7.07 6.06 24.53
CA VAL A 28 -7.17 6.46 25.92
C VAL A 28 -5.90 6.10 26.68
N GLN A 29 -5.67 6.81 27.76
CA GLN A 29 -4.72 6.45 28.79
C GLN A 29 -5.46 5.62 29.85
N LEU A 30 -4.92 4.46 30.18
CA LEU A 30 -5.44 3.61 31.25
C LEU A 30 -4.59 3.73 32.51
N SER A 31 -5.24 3.84 33.65
CA SER A 31 -4.64 3.65 34.96
C SER A 31 -5.04 2.28 35.50
N LEU A 32 -4.06 1.56 36.03
CA LEU A 32 -4.23 0.21 36.53
C LEU A 32 -3.88 0.17 38.03
N GLY A 33 -4.83 -0.21 38.87
CA GLY A 33 -4.58 -0.44 40.29
C GLY A 33 -4.57 0.83 41.14
N ASP A 34 -5.30 1.88 40.81
CA ASP A 34 -5.38 3.10 41.60
C ASP A 34 -5.90 2.85 43.04
N SER A 35 -6.63 1.77 43.23
CA SER A 35 -7.18 1.32 44.53
C SER A 35 -6.53 0.00 45.00
N ASP A 36 -5.35 -0.37 44.48
CA ASP A 36 -4.62 -1.61 44.80
C ASP A 36 -5.42 -2.91 44.55
N ASN A 37 -6.36 -2.91 43.62
CA ASN A 37 -7.27 -4.04 43.35
C ASN A 37 -7.26 -4.50 41.88
N CYS A 38 -6.18 -4.23 41.15
CA CYS A 38 -6.03 -4.69 39.77
C CYS A 38 -5.39 -6.07 39.72
N ARG A 39 -6.05 -7.02 39.08
CA ARG A 39 -5.53 -8.39 38.87
C ARG A 39 -5.10 -8.57 37.42
N GLY A 40 -3.86 -8.98 37.22
CA GLY A 40 -3.29 -9.37 35.94
C GLY A 40 -2.97 -10.86 35.87
N TYR A 41 -3.03 -11.43 34.70
CA TYR A 41 -2.65 -12.82 34.45
C TYR A 41 -1.53 -12.86 33.41
N LEU A 42 -0.47 -13.62 33.69
CA LEU A 42 0.60 -13.82 32.76
C LEU A 42 0.12 -14.65 31.56
N VAL A 43 0.37 -14.17 30.34
CA VAL A 43 0.16 -14.89 29.09
C VAL A 43 1.51 -15.43 28.61
N GLY A 44 1.65 -16.74 28.54
CA GLY A 44 2.91 -17.41 28.20
C GLY A 44 3.93 -17.36 29.33
N GLU A 45 5.21 -17.33 28.99
CA GLU A 45 6.33 -17.32 29.96
C GLU A 45 6.86 -15.88 30.17
N PRO A 46 7.46 -15.59 31.33
CA PRO A 46 8.11 -14.31 31.61
C PRO A 46 9.12 -13.95 30.50
N HIS A 47 9.17 -12.68 30.12
CA HIS A 47 10.07 -12.11 29.12
C HIS A 47 9.79 -12.53 27.66
N GLN A 48 8.69 -13.24 27.38
CA GLN A 48 8.30 -13.64 26.02
C GLN A 48 7.17 -12.78 25.41
N GLY A 49 6.69 -11.75 26.11
CA GLY A 49 5.55 -10.95 25.67
C GLY A 49 5.71 -10.33 24.29
N LEU A 50 6.91 -9.83 23.98
CA LEU A 50 7.19 -9.25 22.65
C LEU A 50 7.10 -10.30 21.53
N LEU A 51 7.61 -11.51 21.76
CA LEU A 51 7.52 -12.63 20.81
C LEU A 51 6.06 -13.02 20.55
N LEU A 52 5.24 -13.11 21.59
CA LEU A 52 3.82 -13.43 21.50
C LEU A 52 3.04 -12.34 20.76
N MET A 53 3.37 -11.07 21.03
CA MET A 53 2.78 -9.93 20.31
C MET A 53 3.05 -9.98 18.81
N PHE A 54 4.26 -10.37 18.39
CA PHE A 54 4.61 -10.46 16.97
C PHE A 54 3.79 -11.49 16.19
N GLN A 55 3.22 -12.51 16.84
CA GLN A 55 2.35 -13.49 16.18
C GLN A 55 1.08 -12.86 15.59
N MET A 56 0.55 -11.80 16.21
CA MET A 56 -0.64 -11.07 15.72
C MET A 56 -0.31 -9.99 14.69
N MET A 57 0.95 -9.57 14.59
CA MET A 57 1.29 -8.34 13.85
C MET A 57 1.17 -8.47 12.32
N ASN A 58 1.41 -9.63 11.74
CA ASN A 58 1.29 -9.78 10.29
C ASN A 58 -0.18 -9.62 9.84
N GLU A 59 -1.13 -10.22 10.56
CA GLU A 59 -2.56 -10.05 10.30
C GLU A 59 -3.01 -8.60 10.48
N ALA A 60 -2.60 -7.97 11.60
CA ALA A 60 -2.90 -6.56 11.87
C ALA A 60 -2.37 -5.64 10.76
N ARG A 61 -1.15 -5.87 10.26
CA ARG A 61 -0.54 -5.08 9.19
C ARG A 61 -1.28 -5.21 7.86
N ILE A 62 -1.67 -6.44 7.48
CA ILE A 62 -2.52 -6.68 6.30
C ILE A 62 -3.87 -5.98 6.48
N GLY A 63 -4.48 -6.07 7.68
CA GLY A 63 -5.72 -5.38 8.03
C GLY A 63 -5.62 -3.86 7.89
N VAL A 64 -4.49 -3.25 8.31
CA VAL A 64 -4.23 -1.81 8.12
C VAL A 64 -4.15 -1.45 6.64
N GLY A 65 -3.43 -2.24 5.84
CA GLY A 65 -3.36 -2.06 4.39
C GLY A 65 -4.74 -2.15 3.73
N ALA A 66 -5.55 -3.12 4.15
CA ALA A 66 -6.92 -3.30 3.67
C ALA A 66 -7.82 -2.11 4.06
N GLY A 67 -7.71 -1.61 5.30
CA GLY A 67 -8.41 -0.41 5.75
C GLY A 67 -8.05 0.84 4.93
N ALA A 68 -6.77 1.02 4.64
CA ALA A 68 -6.29 2.12 3.79
C ALA A 68 -6.87 2.03 2.36
N ALA A 69 -6.84 0.85 1.75
CA ALA A 69 -7.40 0.62 0.43
C ALA A 69 -8.93 0.81 0.41
N ALA A 70 -9.63 0.40 1.48
CA ALA A 70 -11.08 0.54 1.62
C ALA A 70 -11.51 2.01 1.71
N ILE A 71 -10.85 2.82 2.55
CA ILE A 71 -11.14 4.26 2.66
C ILE A 71 -10.83 4.97 1.34
N ALA A 72 -9.70 4.66 0.69
CA ALA A 72 -9.36 5.21 -0.62
C ALA A 72 -10.39 4.81 -1.69
N SER A 73 -10.90 3.58 -1.64
CA SER A 73 -11.98 3.11 -2.53
C SER A 73 -13.28 3.90 -2.32
N ALA A 74 -13.68 4.13 -1.08
CA ALA A 74 -14.85 4.94 -0.76
C ALA A 74 -14.72 6.37 -1.31
N ALA A 75 -13.55 6.98 -1.15
CA ALA A 75 -13.25 8.30 -1.69
C ALA A 75 -13.30 8.33 -3.23
N TYR A 76 -12.76 7.31 -3.89
CA TYR A 76 -12.84 7.17 -5.35
C TYR A 76 -14.28 7.15 -5.85
N TYR A 77 -15.14 6.33 -5.25
CA TYR A 77 -16.54 6.25 -5.69
C TYR A 77 -17.30 7.54 -5.42
N ALA A 78 -17.06 8.22 -4.31
CA ALA A 78 -17.66 9.53 -4.05
C ALA A 78 -17.19 10.58 -5.07
N ALA A 79 -15.89 10.61 -5.42
CA ALA A 79 -15.35 11.48 -6.46
C ALA A 79 -15.91 11.15 -7.85
N LEU A 80 -16.05 9.87 -8.18
CA LEU A 80 -16.61 9.39 -9.45
C LEU A 80 -18.05 9.88 -9.63
N GLU A 81 -18.91 9.70 -8.63
CA GLU A 81 -20.31 10.11 -8.70
C GLU A 81 -20.44 11.64 -8.79
N TYR A 82 -19.67 12.39 -8.04
CA TYR A 82 -19.64 13.85 -8.14
C TYR A 82 -19.22 14.32 -9.55
N THR A 83 -18.17 13.74 -10.11
CA THR A 83 -17.65 14.15 -11.42
C THR A 83 -18.54 13.80 -12.60
N LYS A 84 -19.41 12.78 -12.47
CA LYS A 84 -20.44 12.44 -13.47
C LYS A 84 -21.55 13.48 -13.56
N THR A 85 -21.88 14.12 -12.46
CA THR A 85 -23.06 15.00 -12.36
C THR A 85 -22.71 16.47 -12.39
N ARG A 86 -21.55 16.86 -11.85
CA ARG A 86 -21.13 18.26 -11.79
C ARG A 86 -20.72 18.78 -13.15
N LEU A 87 -21.48 19.77 -13.66
CA LEU A 87 -21.16 20.49 -14.88
C LEU A 87 -20.18 21.63 -14.60
N GLN A 88 -19.10 21.72 -15.38
CA GLN A 88 -18.16 22.82 -15.30
C GLN A 88 -17.27 22.88 -16.54
N GLY A 89 -17.07 24.06 -17.08
CA GLY A 89 -16.25 24.27 -18.26
C GLY A 89 -16.86 23.67 -19.54
N ARG A 90 -16.09 23.63 -20.60
CA ARG A 90 -16.44 23.12 -21.92
C ARG A 90 -15.30 22.29 -22.47
N ARG A 91 -15.55 21.56 -23.56
CA ARG A 91 -14.49 20.79 -24.23
C ARG A 91 -13.36 21.70 -24.69
N LEU A 92 -12.11 21.30 -24.44
CA LEU A 92 -10.91 22.09 -24.81
C LEU A 92 -10.79 22.34 -26.32
N SER A 93 -11.42 21.48 -27.12
CA SER A 93 -11.45 21.60 -28.60
C SER A 93 -12.36 22.72 -29.12
N THR A 94 -13.20 23.32 -28.26
CA THR A 94 -14.10 24.42 -28.66
C THR A 94 -13.75 25.71 -27.92
N LYS A 95 -13.84 26.84 -28.64
CA LYS A 95 -13.72 28.19 -28.06
C LYS A 95 -15.08 28.91 -27.98
N ASP A 96 -16.16 28.25 -28.38
CA ASP A 96 -17.51 28.85 -28.40
C ASP A 96 -18.08 28.92 -26.96
N PRO A 97 -18.25 30.14 -26.39
CA PRO A 97 -18.77 30.32 -25.06
C PRO A 97 -20.29 30.05 -24.96
N THR A 98 -20.98 29.89 -26.06
CA THR A 98 -22.46 29.63 -26.09
C THR A 98 -22.78 28.14 -25.90
N LEU A 99 -21.82 27.25 -26.13
CA LEU A 99 -22.02 25.82 -25.92
C LEU A 99 -22.27 25.46 -24.47
N PRO A 100 -23.06 24.43 -24.16
CA PRO A 100 -23.34 24.01 -22.79
C PRO A 100 -22.08 23.53 -22.08
N GLN A 101 -22.10 23.63 -20.74
CA GLN A 101 -21.09 23.02 -19.89
C GLN A 101 -21.16 21.49 -19.96
N ILE A 102 -20.05 20.82 -19.71
CA ILE A 102 -19.93 19.37 -19.70
C ILE A 102 -19.68 18.83 -18.29
N PRO A 103 -20.01 17.56 -18.00
CA PRO A 103 -19.64 16.91 -16.75
C PRO A 103 -18.11 16.94 -16.52
N LEU A 104 -17.69 17.08 -15.27
CA LEU A 104 -16.25 17.10 -14.92
C LEU A 104 -15.51 15.87 -15.44
N ILE A 105 -16.12 14.70 -15.41
CA ILE A 105 -15.52 13.45 -15.90
C ILE A 105 -15.13 13.49 -17.39
N GLU A 106 -15.69 14.41 -18.18
CA GLU A 106 -15.31 14.57 -19.58
C GLU A 106 -13.93 15.25 -19.77
N HIS A 107 -13.42 15.94 -18.74
CA HIS A 107 -12.13 16.61 -18.81
C HIS A 107 -10.96 15.62 -18.67
N PRO A 108 -9.93 15.70 -19.52
CA PRO A 108 -8.79 14.76 -19.50
C PRO A 108 -8.06 14.70 -18.15
N ASP A 109 -7.88 15.84 -17.47
CA ASP A 109 -7.18 15.85 -16.18
C ASP A 109 -8.01 15.22 -15.07
N VAL A 110 -9.33 15.37 -15.08
CA VAL A 110 -10.24 14.66 -14.16
C VAL A 110 -10.19 13.15 -14.42
N LYS A 111 -10.16 12.73 -15.68
CA LYS A 111 -9.96 11.31 -16.04
C LYS A 111 -8.63 10.78 -15.56
N ARG A 112 -7.56 11.57 -15.65
CA ARG A 112 -6.23 11.20 -15.13
C ARG A 112 -6.29 10.98 -13.61
N MET A 113 -6.93 11.89 -12.86
CA MET A 113 -7.08 11.76 -11.40
C MET A 113 -7.91 10.52 -11.01
N LEU A 114 -9.00 10.24 -11.72
CA LEU A 114 -9.83 9.05 -11.49
C LEU A 114 -9.08 7.75 -11.85
N LEU A 115 -8.33 7.72 -12.95
CA LEU A 115 -7.52 6.57 -13.34
C LEU A 115 -6.39 6.31 -12.35
N PHE A 116 -5.74 7.37 -11.83
CA PHE A 116 -4.76 7.24 -10.77
C PHE A 116 -5.36 6.54 -9.54
N GLN A 117 -6.46 7.08 -9.01
CA GLN A 117 -7.15 6.51 -7.86
C GLN A 117 -7.48 5.02 -8.09
N ARG A 118 -8.11 4.72 -9.21
CA ARG A 118 -8.53 3.36 -9.56
C ARG A 118 -7.34 2.41 -9.69
N SER A 119 -6.28 2.82 -10.39
CA SER A 119 -5.10 1.98 -10.63
C SER A 119 -4.33 1.66 -9.34
N VAL A 120 -4.22 2.64 -8.43
CA VAL A 120 -3.58 2.46 -7.13
C VAL A 120 -4.39 1.52 -6.24
N ILE A 121 -5.70 1.79 -6.10
CA ILE A 121 -6.57 1.02 -5.20
C ILE A 121 -6.69 -0.44 -5.65
N GLU A 122 -7.00 -0.68 -6.93
CA GLU A 122 -7.23 -2.02 -7.44
C GLU A 122 -5.94 -2.85 -7.50
N GLY A 123 -4.80 -2.21 -7.77
CA GLY A 123 -3.49 -2.86 -7.68
C GLY A 123 -3.12 -3.20 -6.24
N ALA A 124 -3.37 -2.29 -5.29
CA ALA A 124 -3.15 -2.53 -3.86
C ALA A 124 -4.04 -3.65 -3.31
N LEU A 125 -5.32 -3.69 -3.69
CA LEU A 125 -6.23 -4.76 -3.29
C LEU A 125 -5.75 -6.13 -3.80
N SER A 126 -5.25 -6.23 -5.03
CA SER A 126 -4.70 -7.47 -5.55
C SER A 126 -3.46 -7.92 -4.76
N LEU A 127 -2.56 -6.99 -4.41
CA LEU A 127 -1.40 -7.29 -3.57
C LEU A 127 -1.79 -7.76 -2.17
N LEU A 128 -2.80 -7.13 -1.56
CA LEU A 128 -3.34 -7.53 -0.27
C LEU A 128 -3.93 -8.93 -0.30
N MET A 129 -4.73 -9.25 -1.33
CA MET A 129 -5.30 -10.59 -1.51
C MET A 129 -4.22 -11.65 -1.75
N GLN A 130 -3.19 -11.32 -2.53
CA GLN A 130 -2.04 -12.22 -2.73
C GLN A 130 -1.29 -12.47 -1.41
N THR A 131 -1.08 -11.43 -0.59
CA THR A 131 -0.39 -11.55 0.70
C THR A 131 -1.24 -12.34 1.70
N ALA A 132 -2.55 -12.09 1.76
CA ALA A 132 -3.47 -12.86 2.59
C ALA A 132 -3.52 -14.34 2.19
N LYS A 133 -3.49 -14.64 0.88
CA LYS A 133 -3.38 -16.02 0.39
C LYS A 133 -2.13 -16.73 0.93
N TYR A 134 -0.99 -16.05 1.01
CA TYR A 134 0.22 -16.65 1.60
C TYR A 134 0.03 -16.90 3.11
N ALA A 135 -0.68 -16.03 3.83
CA ALA A 135 -1.00 -16.25 5.24
C ALA A 135 -1.88 -17.50 5.42
N ASP A 136 -2.94 -17.64 4.63
CA ASP A 136 -3.83 -18.82 4.68
C ASP A 136 -3.07 -20.12 4.35
N LEU A 137 -2.24 -20.10 3.30
CA LEU A 137 -1.44 -21.26 2.89
C LEU A 137 -0.38 -21.65 3.93
N ALA A 138 0.20 -20.67 4.64
CA ALA A 138 1.12 -20.93 5.74
C ALA A 138 0.47 -21.64 6.94
N ILE A 139 -0.85 -21.49 7.12
CA ILE A 139 -1.59 -22.17 8.16
C ILE A 139 -1.92 -23.63 7.77
N VAL A 140 -2.35 -23.85 6.52
CA VAL A 140 -2.92 -25.14 6.11
C VAL A 140 -1.90 -26.10 5.51
N LEU A 141 -0.75 -25.61 5.01
CA LEU A 141 0.29 -26.43 4.42
C LEU A 141 1.32 -26.86 5.47
N THR A 142 2.18 -27.81 5.08
CA THR A 142 3.28 -28.34 5.91
C THR A 142 4.58 -28.43 5.11
N GLY A 143 5.70 -28.63 5.79
CA GLY A 143 7.01 -28.83 5.14
C GLY A 143 7.50 -27.62 4.34
N GLU A 144 8.12 -27.87 3.19
CA GLU A 144 8.73 -26.84 2.34
C GLU A 144 7.72 -25.84 1.78
N GLU A 145 6.51 -26.29 1.44
CA GLU A 145 5.46 -25.40 0.94
C GLU A 145 4.97 -24.42 2.02
N LYS A 146 4.86 -24.86 3.27
CA LYS A 146 4.60 -23.97 4.39
C LYS A 146 5.68 -22.92 4.51
N GLU A 147 6.93 -23.34 4.58
CA GLU A 147 8.09 -22.43 4.69
C GLU A 147 8.14 -21.41 3.54
N LYS A 148 7.87 -21.84 2.32
CA LYS A 148 7.78 -20.95 1.15
C LYS A 148 6.77 -19.85 1.38
N ASN A 149 5.55 -20.19 1.81
CA ASN A 149 4.47 -19.24 2.01
C ASN A 149 4.74 -18.30 3.20
N GLU A 150 5.32 -18.79 4.30
CA GLU A 150 5.77 -17.96 5.43
C GLU A 150 6.81 -16.91 4.98
N LEU A 151 7.79 -17.31 4.17
CA LEU A 151 8.83 -16.41 3.68
C LEU A 151 8.27 -15.34 2.73
N LEU A 152 7.34 -15.69 1.85
CA LEU A 152 6.67 -14.73 0.97
C LEU A 152 5.75 -13.78 1.75
N LEU A 153 5.03 -14.29 2.75
CA LEU A 153 4.22 -13.50 3.68
C LEU A 153 5.08 -12.46 4.40
N ASP A 154 6.19 -12.88 5.02
CA ASP A 154 7.08 -12.00 5.74
C ASP A 154 7.68 -10.93 4.85
N LEU A 155 8.10 -11.29 3.63
CA LEU A 155 8.67 -10.34 2.67
C LEU A 155 7.66 -9.30 2.21
N LEU A 156 6.42 -9.71 1.91
CA LEU A 156 5.41 -8.84 1.31
C LEU A 156 4.58 -8.06 2.34
N THR A 157 4.51 -8.49 3.59
CA THR A 157 3.73 -7.78 4.64
C THR A 157 4.09 -6.29 4.78
N PRO A 158 5.39 -5.86 4.82
CA PRO A 158 5.74 -4.45 4.82
C PRO A 158 5.19 -3.69 3.61
N VAL A 159 5.23 -4.30 2.44
CA VAL A 159 4.76 -3.69 1.18
C VAL A 159 3.23 -3.61 1.16
N ALA A 160 2.54 -4.70 1.51
CA ALA A 160 1.08 -4.79 1.55
C ALA A 160 0.46 -3.85 2.58
N LYS A 161 1.20 -3.51 3.66
CA LYS A 161 0.78 -2.49 4.63
C LYS A 161 1.04 -1.08 4.13
N THR A 162 2.24 -0.80 3.61
CA THR A 162 2.68 0.58 3.39
C THR A 162 2.26 1.14 2.04
N TYR A 163 2.29 0.36 0.96
CA TYR A 163 1.87 0.85 -0.35
C TYR A 163 0.43 1.39 -0.33
N PRO A 164 -0.60 0.64 0.11
CA PRO A 164 -1.95 1.20 0.20
C PRO A 164 -2.07 2.33 1.21
N SER A 165 -1.26 2.34 2.28
CA SER A 165 -1.29 3.39 3.29
C SER A 165 -0.83 4.74 2.74
N GLU A 166 0.29 4.78 2.04
CA GLU A 166 0.86 6.01 1.46
C GLU A 166 0.07 6.43 0.21
N MET A 167 -0.12 5.51 -0.73
CA MET A 167 -0.80 5.80 -1.98
C MET A 167 -2.30 6.06 -1.81
N GLY A 168 -2.91 5.49 -0.76
CA GLY A 168 -4.30 5.77 -0.39
C GLY A 168 -4.54 7.23 -0.03
N ILE A 169 -3.64 7.85 0.72
CA ILE A 169 -3.71 9.29 1.03
C ILE A 169 -3.63 10.12 -0.25
N LEU A 170 -2.68 9.80 -1.14
CA LEU A 170 -2.54 10.49 -2.42
C LEU A 170 -3.79 10.28 -3.30
N SER A 171 -4.36 9.08 -3.28
CA SER A 171 -5.61 8.77 -3.96
C SER A 171 -6.78 9.62 -3.47
N ILE A 172 -6.98 9.72 -2.14
CA ILE A 172 -8.03 10.55 -1.54
C ILE A 172 -7.79 12.03 -1.85
N SER A 173 -6.53 12.48 -1.83
CA SER A 173 -6.17 13.86 -2.22
C SER A 173 -6.58 14.17 -3.67
N GLN A 174 -6.39 13.23 -4.61
CA GLN A 174 -6.89 13.38 -5.97
C GLN A 174 -8.43 13.38 -6.02
N GLY A 175 -9.08 12.62 -5.17
CA GLY A 175 -10.54 12.64 -5.01
C GLY A 175 -11.04 14.03 -4.56
N LEU A 176 -10.43 14.60 -3.51
CA LEU A 176 -10.71 15.97 -3.07
C LEU A 176 -10.51 16.97 -4.20
N GLN A 177 -9.42 16.85 -4.97
CA GLN A 177 -9.14 17.72 -6.12
C GLN A 177 -10.22 17.60 -7.21
N CYS A 178 -10.78 16.41 -7.45
CA CYS A 178 -11.91 16.22 -8.37
C CYS A 178 -13.17 16.99 -7.96
N LEU A 179 -13.39 17.19 -6.65
CA LEU A 179 -14.51 17.96 -6.13
C LEU A 179 -14.26 19.48 -6.15
N GLY A 180 -13.00 19.92 -6.31
CA GLY A 180 -12.61 21.33 -6.23
C GLY A 180 -12.96 21.92 -4.86
N GLY A 181 -13.48 23.14 -4.82
CA GLY A 181 -13.86 23.80 -3.57
C GLY A 181 -14.85 23.03 -2.71
N SER A 182 -15.75 22.26 -3.32
CA SER A 182 -16.71 21.40 -2.60
C SER A 182 -15.99 20.27 -1.82
N GLY A 183 -14.83 19.80 -2.28
CA GLY A 183 -14.06 18.78 -1.58
C GLY A 183 -13.43 19.29 -0.26
N TYR A 184 -13.34 20.61 -0.08
CA TYR A 184 -12.82 21.23 1.14
C TYR A 184 -13.91 21.48 2.20
N CYS A 185 -15.18 21.20 1.85
CA CYS A 185 -16.34 21.37 2.72
C CYS A 185 -16.72 20.01 3.36
N ASP A 186 -17.27 20.06 4.57
CA ASP A 186 -17.74 18.89 5.33
C ASP A 186 -19.09 18.33 4.84
N ASP A 187 -19.69 18.97 3.81
CA ASP A 187 -20.86 18.42 3.09
C ASP A 187 -20.56 17.09 2.35
N TYR A 188 -19.28 16.80 2.10
CA TYR A 188 -18.80 15.60 1.41
C TYR A 188 -17.88 14.77 2.30
N PRO A 189 -17.93 13.43 2.23
CA PRO A 189 -17.21 12.57 3.17
C PRO A 189 -15.68 12.54 2.95
N LEU A 190 -15.18 13.10 1.86
CA LEU A 190 -13.76 12.98 1.49
C LEU A 190 -12.82 13.71 2.46
N GLU A 191 -13.27 14.80 3.10
CA GLU A 191 -12.49 15.50 4.11
C GLU A 191 -12.22 14.58 5.30
N GLN A 192 -13.25 13.84 5.76
CA GLN A 192 -13.12 12.87 6.83
C GLN A 192 -12.23 11.69 6.40
N TYR A 193 -12.44 11.15 5.19
CA TYR A 193 -11.62 10.05 4.66
C TYR A 193 -10.15 10.44 4.59
N TYR A 194 -9.83 11.67 4.20
CA TYR A 194 -8.47 12.18 4.15
C TYR A 194 -7.82 12.24 5.55
N ARG A 195 -8.55 12.75 6.54
CA ARG A 195 -8.08 12.81 7.94
C ARG A 195 -7.91 11.41 8.53
N ASP A 196 -8.88 10.52 8.30
CA ASP A 196 -8.84 9.16 8.81
C ASP A 196 -7.71 8.35 8.17
N ALA A 197 -7.53 8.45 6.86
CA ALA A 197 -6.48 7.73 6.15
C ALA A 197 -5.06 8.07 6.64
N ARG A 198 -4.85 9.27 7.17
CA ARG A 198 -3.50 9.74 7.55
C ARG A 198 -2.84 8.92 8.66
N ILE A 199 -3.61 8.15 9.43
CA ILE A 199 -3.06 7.28 10.48
C ILE A 199 -2.37 6.03 9.91
N HIS A 200 -2.79 5.53 8.74
CA HIS A 200 -2.34 4.25 8.22
C HIS A 200 -0.81 4.17 8.00
N PRO A 201 -0.09 5.22 7.53
CA PRO A 201 1.38 5.19 7.48
C PRO A 201 2.06 5.21 8.85
N ILE A 202 1.34 5.48 9.94
CA ILE A 202 1.88 5.71 11.28
C ILE A 202 1.73 4.48 12.17
N HIS A 203 0.51 3.95 12.31
CA HIS A 203 0.23 2.85 13.25
C HIS A 203 0.64 1.48 12.69
N GLU A 204 0.76 0.47 13.56
CA GLU A 204 1.26 -0.88 13.23
C GLU A 204 2.65 -0.87 12.54
N GLY A 205 3.49 0.05 12.99
CA GLY A 205 4.79 0.36 12.40
C GLY A 205 4.69 1.48 11.36
N THR A 206 5.52 2.50 11.55
CA THR A 206 5.62 3.59 10.56
C THR A 206 6.23 3.08 9.25
N THR A 207 6.00 3.82 8.17
CA THR A 207 6.58 3.50 6.85
C THR A 207 8.10 3.33 6.93
N GLY A 208 8.80 4.18 7.70
CA GLY A 208 10.26 4.05 7.91
C GLY A 208 10.65 2.73 8.56
N ILE A 209 9.92 2.28 9.60
CA ILE A 209 10.18 0.97 10.24
C ILE A 209 9.96 -0.18 9.27
N HIS A 210 8.94 -0.10 8.42
CA HIS A 210 8.70 -1.10 7.38
C HIS A 210 9.78 -1.10 6.30
N GLY A 211 10.31 0.06 5.92
CA GLY A 211 11.46 0.17 5.01
C GLY A 211 12.69 -0.53 5.58
N ILE A 212 13.05 -0.21 6.83
CA ILE A 212 14.15 -0.86 7.56
C ILE A 212 13.91 -2.38 7.65
N THR A 213 12.70 -2.81 7.95
CA THR A 213 12.36 -4.24 8.05
C THR A 213 12.52 -4.95 6.70
N LEU A 214 12.02 -4.36 5.61
CA LEU A 214 12.13 -4.94 4.28
C LEU A 214 13.59 -5.06 3.83
N LEU A 215 14.33 -3.94 3.80
CA LEU A 215 15.70 -3.89 3.29
C LEU A 215 16.70 -4.56 4.24
N GLY A 216 16.63 -4.25 5.53
CA GLY A 216 17.61 -4.69 6.52
C GLY A 216 17.41 -6.11 7.02
N ARG A 217 16.22 -6.69 6.83
CA ARG A 217 15.91 -8.03 7.36
C ARG A 217 15.30 -8.95 6.32
N ASN A 218 14.17 -8.60 5.70
CA ASN A 218 13.37 -9.58 4.96
C ASN A 218 14.01 -9.97 3.63
N VAL A 219 14.65 -9.01 2.94
CA VAL A 219 15.37 -9.28 1.68
C VAL A 219 16.54 -10.24 1.87
N ILE A 220 17.25 -10.15 3.00
CA ILE A 220 18.42 -11.00 3.31
C ILE A 220 18.07 -12.27 4.09
N MET A 221 16.82 -12.42 4.52
CA MET A 221 16.35 -13.52 5.36
C MET A 221 16.67 -14.89 4.74
N LYS A 222 17.20 -15.80 5.56
CA LYS A 222 17.64 -17.13 5.14
C LYS A 222 18.54 -17.09 3.89
N GLY A 223 19.52 -16.20 3.89
CA GLY A 223 20.46 -16.02 2.78
C GLY A 223 19.78 -15.52 1.50
N GLY A 224 18.71 -14.70 1.62
CA GLY A 224 17.95 -14.15 0.52
C GLY A 224 16.94 -15.12 -0.12
N LYS A 225 16.56 -16.22 0.58
CA LYS A 225 15.60 -17.20 0.07
C LYS A 225 14.24 -16.56 -0.19
N ALA A 226 13.73 -15.72 0.72
CA ALA A 226 12.44 -15.03 0.56
C ALA A 226 12.42 -14.14 -0.69
N TYR A 227 13.48 -13.37 -0.91
CA TYR A 227 13.62 -12.51 -2.09
C TYR A 227 13.69 -13.32 -3.40
N ARG A 228 14.43 -14.43 -3.43
CA ARG A 228 14.46 -15.30 -4.62
C ARG A 228 13.10 -15.91 -4.94
N LEU A 229 12.37 -16.39 -3.92
CA LEU A 229 11.00 -16.90 -4.10
C LEU A 229 10.05 -15.82 -4.67
N TYR A 230 10.18 -14.58 -4.22
CA TYR A 230 9.41 -13.48 -4.79
C TYR A 230 9.73 -13.24 -6.27
N LEU A 231 11.02 -13.24 -6.65
CA LEU A 231 11.42 -13.11 -8.05
C LEU A 231 10.85 -14.25 -8.92
N GLU A 232 10.84 -15.48 -8.40
CA GLU A 232 10.25 -16.65 -9.07
C GLU A 232 8.74 -16.50 -9.29
N GLU A 233 7.99 -16.02 -8.30
CA GLU A 233 6.54 -15.77 -8.43
C GLU A 233 6.24 -14.68 -9.47
N VAL A 234 7.04 -13.60 -9.51
CA VAL A 234 6.91 -12.55 -10.53
C VAL A 234 7.24 -13.11 -11.92
N GLN A 235 8.32 -13.89 -12.04
CA GLN A 235 8.74 -14.51 -13.31
C GLN A 235 7.70 -15.50 -13.85
N LYS A 236 7.05 -16.26 -12.98
CA LYS A 236 5.94 -17.13 -13.35
C LYS A 236 4.79 -16.35 -13.99
N THR A 237 4.39 -15.22 -13.37
CA THR A 237 3.35 -14.34 -13.94
C THR A 237 3.77 -13.76 -15.30
N ILE A 238 5.03 -13.35 -15.42
CA ILE A 238 5.60 -12.86 -16.68
C ILE A 238 5.47 -13.94 -17.77
N HIS A 239 5.88 -15.18 -17.46
CA HIS A 239 5.82 -16.28 -18.40
C HIS A 239 4.39 -16.61 -18.85
N GLU A 240 3.43 -16.61 -17.93
CA GLU A 240 2.01 -16.80 -18.27
C GLU A 240 1.46 -15.66 -19.16
N ALA A 241 1.92 -14.42 -18.95
CA ALA A 241 1.51 -13.26 -19.74
C ALA A 241 2.13 -13.22 -21.15
N GLU A 242 3.26 -13.87 -21.38
CA GLU A 242 3.92 -13.97 -22.70
C GLU A 242 3.06 -14.66 -23.76
N GLU A 243 2.09 -15.47 -23.35
CA GLU A 243 1.13 -16.12 -24.26
C GLU A 243 0.17 -15.12 -24.93
N PHE A 244 0.14 -13.87 -24.49
CA PHE A 244 -0.81 -12.85 -24.94
C PHE A 244 -0.07 -11.70 -25.64
N GLU A 245 -0.26 -11.59 -26.96
CA GLU A 245 0.35 -10.54 -27.77
C GLU A 245 -0.01 -9.14 -27.28
N GLU A 246 -1.25 -8.95 -26.80
CA GLU A 246 -1.75 -7.70 -26.24
C GLU A 246 -0.96 -7.22 -25.02
N LEU A 247 -0.28 -8.12 -24.31
CA LEU A 247 0.51 -7.84 -23.12
C LEU A 247 2.02 -7.75 -23.38
N ALA A 248 2.49 -8.04 -24.58
CA ALA A 248 3.93 -8.18 -24.89
C ALA A 248 4.76 -6.95 -24.45
N SER A 249 4.30 -5.74 -24.72
CA SER A 249 5.01 -4.50 -24.33
C SER A 249 5.08 -4.31 -22.81
N TYR A 250 4.04 -4.69 -22.08
CA TYR A 250 3.95 -4.58 -20.62
C TYR A 250 4.78 -5.66 -19.91
N VAL A 251 4.82 -6.85 -20.48
CA VAL A 251 5.74 -7.92 -20.09
C VAL A 251 7.19 -7.42 -20.13
N GLN A 252 7.61 -6.77 -21.22
CA GLN A 252 8.95 -6.20 -21.32
C GLN A 252 9.22 -5.09 -20.30
N LYS A 253 8.22 -4.24 -20.00
CA LYS A 253 8.35 -3.21 -18.95
C LYS A 253 8.54 -3.83 -17.58
N LEU A 254 7.79 -4.88 -17.22
CA LEU A 254 7.94 -5.54 -15.93
C LEU A 254 9.27 -6.32 -15.82
N LYS A 255 9.74 -6.97 -16.90
CA LYS A 255 11.07 -7.59 -16.94
C LYS A 255 12.17 -6.59 -16.62
N LYS A 256 12.16 -5.43 -17.28
CA LYS A 256 13.13 -4.35 -17.02
C LYS A 256 13.04 -3.82 -15.59
N ALA A 257 11.82 -3.69 -15.04
CA ALA A 257 11.62 -3.29 -13.65
C ALA A 257 12.21 -4.32 -12.66
N LEU A 258 12.05 -5.61 -12.96
CA LEU A 258 12.60 -6.69 -12.14
C LEU A 258 14.14 -6.75 -12.21
N GLU A 259 14.73 -6.55 -13.40
CA GLU A 259 16.17 -6.40 -13.57
C GLU A 259 16.72 -5.21 -12.76
N MET A 260 16.03 -4.08 -12.81
CA MET A 260 16.38 -2.88 -12.03
C MET A 260 16.28 -3.14 -10.53
N LEU A 261 15.25 -3.87 -10.06
CA LEU A 261 15.13 -4.27 -8.66
C LEU A 261 16.33 -5.13 -8.23
N GLN A 262 16.74 -6.08 -9.05
CA GLN A 262 17.90 -6.92 -8.76
C GLN A 262 19.19 -6.12 -8.70
N GLN A 263 19.40 -5.18 -9.63
CA GLN A 263 20.58 -4.30 -9.64
C GLN A 263 20.65 -3.40 -8.41
N VAL A 264 19.55 -2.72 -8.08
CA VAL A 264 19.45 -1.86 -6.89
C VAL A 264 19.69 -2.67 -5.61
N THR A 265 19.04 -3.83 -5.50
CA THR A 265 19.21 -4.69 -4.32
C THR A 265 20.65 -5.16 -4.19
N ALA A 266 21.29 -5.61 -5.26
CA ALA A 266 22.68 -6.04 -5.25
C ALA A 266 23.63 -4.91 -4.84
N TYR A 267 23.43 -3.70 -5.36
CA TYR A 267 24.19 -2.52 -4.97
C TYR A 267 24.05 -2.21 -3.47
N LEU A 268 22.83 -2.20 -2.94
CA LEU A 268 22.59 -1.95 -1.52
C LEU A 268 23.19 -3.03 -0.63
N MET A 269 23.21 -4.29 -1.05
CA MET A 269 23.89 -5.37 -0.33
C MET A 269 25.43 -5.16 -0.32
N ASP A 270 25.99 -4.53 -1.33
CA ASP A 270 27.41 -4.15 -1.32
C ASP A 270 27.69 -2.92 -0.43
N VAL A 271 26.76 -1.96 -0.37
CA VAL A 271 26.81 -0.85 0.61
C VAL A 271 26.78 -1.41 2.03
N GLN A 272 25.89 -2.36 2.33
CA GLN A 272 25.79 -3.02 3.65
C GLN A 272 27.14 -3.59 4.13
N LYS A 273 27.97 -4.10 3.21
CA LYS A 273 29.27 -4.68 3.55
C LYS A 273 30.37 -3.64 3.80
N LYS A 274 30.21 -2.44 3.26
CA LYS A 274 31.27 -1.42 3.19
C LYS A 274 31.00 -0.23 4.11
N GLU A 275 29.76 0.06 4.37
CA GLU A 275 29.30 1.26 5.08
C GLU A 275 28.66 0.89 6.43
N THR A 276 28.35 1.93 7.23
CA THR A 276 27.63 1.75 8.49
C THR A 276 26.16 1.38 8.25
N PRO A 277 25.49 0.74 9.23
CA PRO A 277 24.06 0.45 9.12
C PRO A 277 23.21 1.70 8.86
N GLU A 278 23.59 2.86 9.39
CA GLU A 278 22.90 4.12 9.19
C GLU A 278 22.94 4.54 7.71
N VAL A 279 24.08 4.43 7.05
CA VAL A 279 24.23 4.75 5.61
C VAL A 279 23.48 3.72 4.76
N PHE A 280 23.61 2.43 5.07
CA PHE A 280 22.90 1.36 4.36
C PHE A 280 21.39 1.52 4.40
N LEU A 281 20.83 1.93 5.55
CA LEU A 281 19.38 2.01 5.78
C LEU A 281 18.82 3.43 5.61
N ALA A 282 19.65 4.41 5.28
CA ALA A 282 19.26 5.82 5.14
C ALA A 282 18.05 6.01 4.20
N ASP A 283 18.06 5.32 3.09
CA ASP A 283 17.02 5.39 2.03
C ASP A 283 16.10 4.14 2.02
N ALA A 284 15.98 3.42 3.12
CA ALA A 284 15.17 2.19 3.21
C ALA A 284 13.68 2.43 2.89
N THR A 285 13.14 3.62 3.19
CA THR A 285 11.77 4.01 2.82
C THR A 285 11.62 4.15 1.30
N LEU A 286 12.61 4.71 0.61
CA LEU A 286 12.61 4.81 -0.84
C LEU A 286 12.72 3.43 -1.51
N TYR A 287 13.51 2.52 -0.91
CA TYR A 287 13.57 1.13 -1.35
C TYR A 287 12.22 0.42 -1.20
N LEU A 288 11.50 0.65 -0.10
CA LEU A 288 10.17 0.11 0.12
C LEU A 288 9.16 0.64 -0.91
N GLU A 289 9.19 1.93 -1.24
CA GLU A 289 8.37 2.53 -2.29
C GLU A 289 8.69 1.91 -3.66
N PHE A 290 9.96 1.83 -4.01
CA PHE A 290 10.47 1.22 -5.23
C PHE A 290 10.01 -0.23 -5.39
N PHE A 291 10.17 -1.04 -4.34
CA PHE A 291 9.72 -2.43 -4.29
C PHE A 291 8.19 -2.52 -4.40
N GLY A 292 7.48 -1.60 -3.74
CA GLY A 292 6.02 -1.54 -3.75
C GLY A 292 5.43 -1.28 -5.13
N ILE A 293 5.97 -0.31 -5.86
CA ILE A 293 5.53 -0.01 -7.24
C ILE A 293 5.72 -1.24 -8.14
N ILE A 294 6.85 -1.93 -8.03
CA ILE A 294 7.14 -3.14 -8.84
C ILE A 294 6.19 -4.28 -8.45
N SER A 295 5.94 -4.47 -7.15
CA SER A 295 5.00 -5.50 -6.68
C SER A 295 3.57 -5.26 -7.15
N VAL A 296 3.13 -4.01 -7.20
CA VAL A 296 1.81 -3.67 -7.73
C VAL A 296 1.76 -3.79 -9.26
N ALA A 297 2.85 -3.49 -9.98
CA ALA A 297 2.95 -3.76 -11.41
C ALA A 297 2.83 -5.27 -11.70
N TRP A 298 3.47 -6.12 -10.89
CA TRP A 298 3.29 -7.58 -10.95
C TRP A 298 1.82 -7.97 -10.79
N GLN A 299 1.13 -7.43 -9.78
CA GLN A 299 -0.27 -7.72 -9.54
C GLN A 299 -1.19 -7.22 -10.67
N TRP A 300 -0.85 -6.10 -11.29
CA TRP A 300 -1.56 -5.62 -12.47
C TRP A 300 -1.34 -6.50 -13.70
N LEU A 301 -0.16 -7.06 -13.91
CA LEU A 301 0.09 -7.99 -15.02
C LEU A 301 -0.72 -9.28 -14.82
N LEU A 302 -0.80 -9.79 -13.57
CA LEU A 302 -1.64 -10.94 -13.21
C LEU A 302 -3.12 -10.68 -13.55
N GLN A 303 -3.64 -9.51 -13.13
CA GLN A 303 -5.00 -9.10 -13.46
C GLN A 303 -5.20 -8.95 -14.97
N ALA A 304 -4.24 -8.33 -15.68
CA ALA A 304 -4.32 -8.12 -17.14
C ALA A 304 -4.40 -9.44 -17.90
N THR A 305 -3.68 -10.47 -17.47
CA THR A 305 -3.78 -11.83 -18.03
C THR A 305 -5.20 -12.38 -17.89
N ALA A 306 -5.82 -12.22 -16.73
CA ALA A 306 -7.21 -12.64 -16.51
C ALA A 306 -8.20 -11.82 -17.35
N ILE A 307 -7.98 -10.50 -17.47
CA ILE A 307 -8.80 -9.59 -18.27
C ILE A 307 -8.77 -9.98 -19.76
N VAL A 308 -7.59 -10.24 -20.31
CA VAL A 308 -7.46 -10.64 -21.74
C VAL A 308 -8.12 -11.99 -21.98
N LYS A 309 -7.96 -12.95 -21.07
CA LYS A 309 -8.68 -14.24 -21.14
C LYS A 309 -10.21 -14.03 -21.14
N ALA A 310 -10.71 -13.16 -20.27
CA ALA A 310 -12.14 -12.87 -20.18
C ALA A 310 -12.66 -12.18 -21.45
N LEU A 311 -11.95 -11.19 -21.99
CA LEU A 311 -12.34 -10.47 -23.20
C LEU A 311 -12.37 -11.38 -24.44
N ARG A 312 -11.54 -12.41 -24.51
CA ARG A 312 -11.56 -13.42 -25.60
C ARG A 312 -12.84 -14.29 -25.60
N ASN A 313 -13.58 -14.31 -24.48
CA ASN A 313 -14.88 -14.98 -24.39
C ASN A 313 -16.04 -14.08 -24.84
N HIS A 314 -15.75 -12.92 -25.42
CA HIS A 314 -16.73 -11.96 -25.96
C HIS A 314 -17.83 -11.57 -24.95
N PRO A 315 -17.48 -11.07 -23.76
CA PRO A 315 -18.47 -10.54 -22.82
C PRO A 315 -19.23 -9.37 -23.46
N SER A 316 -20.39 -9.04 -22.94
CA SER A 316 -21.23 -7.97 -23.50
C SER A 316 -21.74 -7.02 -22.41
N GLY A 317 -22.09 -5.79 -22.80
CA GLY A 317 -22.75 -4.81 -21.94
C GLY A 317 -21.88 -4.38 -20.76
N THR A 318 -22.39 -4.51 -19.53
CA THR A 318 -21.70 -4.06 -18.32
C THR A 318 -20.43 -4.86 -18.00
N GLU A 319 -20.41 -6.13 -18.35
CA GLU A 319 -19.26 -7.01 -18.15
C GLU A 319 -18.09 -6.63 -19.08
N GLU A 320 -18.39 -6.38 -20.36
CA GLU A 320 -17.40 -5.89 -21.31
C GLU A 320 -16.80 -4.55 -20.85
N ASN A 321 -17.64 -3.60 -20.44
CA ASN A 321 -17.21 -2.31 -19.89
C ASN A 321 -16.36 -2.46 -18.64
N PHE A 322 -16.65 -3.44 -17.77
CA PHE A 322 -15.86 -3.73 -16.59
C PHE A 322 -14.44 -4.15 -16.96
N TYR A 323 -14.28 -5.13 -17.88
CA TYR A 323 -12.95 -5.58 -18.28
C TYR A 323 -12.17 -4.51 -19.04
N HIS A 324 -12.80 -3.76 -19.94
CA HIS A 324 -12.14 -2.62 -20.59
C HIS A 324 -11.71 -1.56 -19.59
N GLY A 325 -12.55 -1.21 -18.62
CA GLY A 325 -12.21 -0.27 -17.56
C GLY A 325 -11.03 -0.73 -16.70
N LYS A 326 -10.96 -2.03 -16.38
CA LYS A 326 -9.81 -2.65 -15.67
C LYS A 326 -8.54 -2.58 -16.53
N PHE A 327 -8.65 -2.85 -17.83
CA PHE A 327 -7.51 -2.77 -18.75
C PHE A 327 -6.96 -1.35 -18.88
N PHE A 328 -7.83 -0.31 -18.86
CA PHE A 328 -7.39 1.08 -18.83
C PHE A 328 -6.66 1.43 -17.52
N ALA A 329 -7.11 0.93 -16.36
CA ALA A 329 -6.43 1.13 -15.08
C ALA A 329 -5.06 0.44 -15.06
N PHE A 330 -4.96 -0.79 -15.59
CA PHE A 330 -3.69 -1.50 -15.81
C PHE A 330 -2.73 -0.69 -16.68
N ARG A 331 -3.19 -0.22 -17.85
CA ARG A 331 -2.39 0.60 -18.76
C ARG A 331 -1.92 1.87 -18.07
N PHE A 332 -2.80 2.55 -17.34
CA PHE A 332 -2.45 3.76 -16.60
C PHE A 332 -1.33 3.48 -15.60
N PHE A 333 -1.40 2.40 -14.84
CA PHE A 333 -0.34 2.04 -13.89
C PHE A 333 1.01 1.87 -14.58
N PHE A 334 1.05 1.14 -15.69
CA PHE A 334 2.30 0.90 -16.42
C PHE A 334 2.87 2.11 -17.13
N GLU A 335 2.02 3.09 -17.51
CA GLU A 335 2.48 4.30 -18.22
C GLU A 335 2.76 5.49 -17.30
N TYR A 336 2.11 5.58 -16.13
CA TYR A 336 2.21 6.73 -15.24
C TYR A 336 2.88 6.43 -13.90
N GLU A 337 2.68 5.24 -13.34
CA GLU A 337 3.19 4.89 -12.01
C GLU A 337 4.49 4.09 -12.09
N LEU A 338 4.55 3.04 -12.88
CA LEU A 338 5.74 2.21 -13.01
C LEU A 338 7.00 3.01 -13.43
N PRO A 339 6.95 4.00 -14.35
CA PRO A 339 8.15 4.78 -14.71
C PRO A 339 8.81 5.54 -13.57
N LYS A 340 8.10 5.81 -12.47
CA LYS A 340 8.65 6.49 -11.28
C LYS A 340 9.81 5.73 -10.64
N ILE A 341 9.89 4.42 -10.86
CA ILE A 341 10.99 3.60 -10.34
C ILE A 341 12.36 4.05 -10.85
N GLN A 342 12.46 4.72 -11.99
CA GLN A 342 13.74 5.17 -12.54
C GLN A 342 14.39 6.22 -11.64
N GLY A 343 13.61 7.19 -11.16
CA GLY A 343 14.10 8.23 -10.23
C GLY A 343 14.49 7.62 -8.87
N LEU A 344 13.68 6.68 -8.37
CA LEU A 344 13.98 5.98 -7.12
C LEU A 344 15.26 5.13 -7.24
N ALA A 345 15.41 4.37 -8.32
CA ALA A 345 16.61 3.58 -8.57
C ALA A 345 17.87 4.45 -8.67
N SER A 346 17.78 5.59 -9.38
CA SER A 346 18.89 6.56 -9.47
C SER A 346 19.33 7.05 -8.10
N ARG A 347 18.39 7.40 -7.20
CA ARG A 347 18.72 7.80 -5.83
C ARG A 347 19.29 6.64 -5.01
N LEU A 348 18.65 5.48 -5.05
CA LEU A 348 19.06 4.30 -4.28
C LEU A 348 20.45 3.78 -4.66
N MET A 349 20.87 3.97 -5.90
CA MET A 349 22.22 3.61 -6.38
C MET A 349 23.25 4.73 -6.16
N HIS A 350 22.91 5.77 -5.41
CA HIS A 350 23.80 6.87 -5.06
C HIS A 350 23.77 7.10 -3.55
N SER A 351 24.28 6.11 -2.80
CA SER A 351 24.30 6.11 -1.32
C SER A 351 25.40 7.02 -0.80
N ASP A 352 25.17 8.34 -0.83
CA ASP A 352 26.12 9.36 -0.36
C ASP A 352 26.06 9.66 1.14
N GLY A 353 25.10 9.06 1.87
CA GLY A 353 24.91 9.29 3.29
C GLY A 353 24.45 10.71 3.66
N LEU A 354 23.87 11.46 2.72
CA LEU A 354 23.45 12.86 2.92
C LEU A 354 22.61 13.05 4.18
N THR A 355 21.62 12.17 4.40
CA THR A 355 20.72 12.24 5.56
C THR A 355 21.37 11.77 6.87
N VAL A 356 22.52 11.12 6.81
CA VAL A 356 23.32 10.72 7.97
C VAL A 356 24.32 11.81 8.35
N GLN A 357 24.79 12.58 7.38
CA GLN A 357 25.79 13.63 7.58
C GLN A 357 25.22 14.91 8.21
N ILE A 358 23.93 15.20 7.96
CA ILE A 358 23.30 16.40 8.50
C ILE A 358 23.11 16.30 10.01
N THR A 359 23.55 17.32 10.75
CA THR A 359 23.40 17.39 12.21
C THR A 359 22.14 18.18 12.59
N PRO A 360 21.55 17.94 13.80
CA PRO A 360 20.37 18.65 14.25
C PRO A 360 20.47 20.17 14.19
N ASP A 361 21.65 20.72 14.46
CA ASP A 361 21.90 22.17 14.47
C ASP A 361 21.74 22.83 13.07
N LEU A 362 21.86 22.03 12.02
CA LEU A 362 21.70 22.51 10.64
C LEU A 362 20.23 22.60 10.18
N PHE A 363 19.28 22.19 11.02
CA PHE A 363 17.84 22.37 10.77
C PHE A 363 17.27 23.67 11.39
N SER A 364 18.08 24.38 12.16
CA SER A 364 17.70 25.64 12.81
C SER A 364 18.26 26.83 12.01
N ASP A 365 17.44 27.87 11.79
CA ASP A 365 17.85 29.14 11.21
C ASP A 365 18.61 30.02 12.22
#